data_1afcc459ec2951ff38743d6a6e17af9b
#
_entry.id   1afcc459ec2951ff38743d6a6e17af9b
#
_cell.length_a   1.000
_cell.length_b   1.000
_cell.length_c   1.000
_cell.angle_alpha   90.00
_cell.angle_beta   90.00
_cell.angle_gamma   90.00
#
_symmetry.space_group_name_H-M   'P 1'
#
loop_
_entity.id
_entity.type
_entity.pdbx_description
1 polymer ?
#
loop_
_entity_poly.entity_id
_entity_poly.type
_entity_poly.pdbx_seq_one_letter_code
_entity_poly.pdbx_strand_id
1 'polypeptide(L)'
;DYADHGQGIFADLFGAEAAGTYVRLRTAKKFDEAREFSMSLFASRPESRASLFEAAMTRQYAELFGALPEPAYLTYGNVDVPAMWERFTKPGHHVIDGGTAELDGWTFGFVGAGLKSAYRTPNEISEEEFRAKLEAVGEVDVLCTHIPPAIPELLYDTVARRMEKGSVALLDVIKATRPRYSIFGHVHQPLARRTRVGATECLNVGHFRATGAPFVLKW
;
A
#
# COMPACT_ATOMS: atom_id res chain seq x y z
N ASP A 1 -3.37 6.82 5.91
CA ASP A 1 -3.34 5.72 6.87
C ASP A 1 -3.49 6.23 8.29
N TYR A 2 -4.49 5.76 9.02
CA TYR A 2 -4.77 6.23 10.39
C TYR A 2 -3.73 5.77 11.41
N ALA A 3 -2.86 4.83 11.06
CA ALA A 3 -1.82 4.30 11.94
C ALA A 3 -0.52 5.11 11.92
N ASP A 4 -0.37 6.04 10.98
CA ASP A 4 0.87 6.78 10.79
C ASP A 4 0.92 8.10 11.56
N HIS A 5 0.58 8.08 12.85
CA HIS A 5 0.91 9.11 13.82
C HIS A 5 1.03 10.55 13.26
N GLY A 6 0.00 11.00 12.51
CA GLY A 6 -0.06 12.36 12.01
C GLY A 6 0.43 12.57 10.56
N GLN A 7 0.67 11.53 9.80
CA GLN A 7 1.10 11.63 8.39
C GLN A 7 0.06 11.18 7.35
N GLY A 8 -1.09 10.69 7.77
CA GLY A 8 -2.17 10.25 6.89
C GLY A 8 -3.07 11.40 6.45
N ILE A 9 -4.02 11.10 5.55
CA ILE A 9 -5.00 12.08 5.03
C ILE A 9 -5.80 12.78 6.14
N PHE A 10 -6.03 12.11 7.27
CA PHE A 10 -6.73 12.71 8.41
C PHE A 10 -5.91 13.83 9.05
N ALA A 11 -4.57 13.68 9.10
CA ALA A 11 -3.68 14.74 9.56
C ALA A 11 -3.64 15.92 8.59
N ASP A 12 -3.70 15.67 7.29
CA ASP A 12 -3.75 16.71 6.27
C ASP A 12 -5.05 17.53 6.34
N LEU A 13 -6.15 16.89 6.78
CA LEU A 13 -7.46 17.54 6.92
C LEU A 13 -7.62 18.30 8.23
N PHE A 14 -7.12 17.75 9.34
CA PHE A 14 -7.43 18.22 10.70
C PHE A 14 -6.21 18.53 11.57
N GLY A 15 -5.01 18.35 11.02
CA GLY A 15 -3.75 18.54 11.73
C GLY A 15 -3.27 17.30 12.49
N ALA A 16 -1.98 17.29 12.82
CA ALA A 16 -1.31 16.17 13.48
C ALA A 16 -1.86 15.89 14.90
N GLU A 17 -2.29 16.89 15.63
CA GLU A 17 -2.85 16.75 16.97
C GLU A 17 -4.19 16.00 16.96
N ALA A 18 -5.09 16.37 16.05
CA ALA A 18 -6.37 15.68 15.86
C ALA A 18 -6.16 14.25 15.39
N ALA A 19 -5.25 14.01 14.44
CA ALA A 19 -4.88 12.68 14.00
C ALA A 19 -4.31 11.83 15.14
N GLY A 20 -3.43 12.38 15.96
CA GLY A 20 -2.88 11.72 17.14
C GLY A 20 -3.95 11.36 18.16
N THR A 21 -4.91 12.24 18.39
CA THR A 21 -6.05 11.96 19.29
C THR A 21 -6.91 10.82 18.75
N TYR A 22 -7.26 10.86 17.48
CA TYR A 22 -8.02 9.79 16.82
C TYR A 22 -7.30 8.44 16.93
N VAL A 23 -5.99 8.40 16.65
CA VAL A 23 -5.16 7.18 16.75
C VAL A 23 -5.13 6.64 18.18
N ARG A 24 -4.93 7.52 19.19
CA ARG A 24 -4.95 7.12 20.61
C ARG A 24 -6.27 6.45 21.01
N LEU A 25 -7.40 7.04 20.63
CA LEU A 25 -8.72 6.47 20.91
C LEU A 25 -8.88 5.10 20.26
N ARG A 26 -8.47 4.94 18.99
CA ARG A 26 -8.51 3.65 18.26
C ARG A 26 -7.62 2.59 18.92
N THR A 27 -6.41 2.95 19.30
CA THR A 27 -5.44 2.06 19.98
C THR A 27 -5.95 1.62 21.36
N ALA A 28 -6.63 2.52 22.08
CA ALA A 28 -7.28 2.22 23.34
C ALA A 28 -8.60 1.42 23.18
N LYS A 29 -8.97 1.02 21.94
CA LYS A 29 -10.23 0.34 21.60
C LYS A 29 -11.50 1.13 21.94
N LYS A 30 -11.41 2.43 22.10
CA LYS A 30 -12.50 3.36 22.33
C LYS A 30 -13.14 3.77 21.00
N PHE A 31 -13.75 2.81 20.31
CA PHE A 31 -14.20 3.00 18.94
C PHE A 31 -15.34 4.00 18.79
N ASP A 32 -16.26 4.04 19.77
CA ASP A 32 -17.37 5.00 19.74
C ASP A 32 -16.87 6.44 19.97
N GLU A 33 -15.99 6.66 20.97
CA GLU A 33 -15.36 7.96 21.20
C GLU A 33 -14.55 8.41 19.96
N ALA A 34 -13.81 7.51 19.32
CA ALA A 34 -13.08 7.81 18.10
C ALA A 34 -14.01 8.22 16.94
N ARG A 35 -15.16 7.55 16.82
CA ARG A 35 -16.18 7.85 15.82
C ARG A 35 -16.80 9.23 16.07
N GLU A 36 -17.24 9.50 17.30
CA GLU A 36 -17.83 10.79 17.69
C GLU A 36 -16.83 11.93 17.47
N PHE A 37 -15.59 11.77 17.90
CA PHE A 37 -14.52 12.74 17.68
C PHE A 37 -14.32 13.02 16.18
N SER A 38 -14.23 11.98 15.35
CA SER A 38 -14.11 12.14 13.90
C SER A 38 -15.33 12.85 13.30
N MET A 39 -16.54 12.47 13.71
CA MET A 39 -17.78 13.10 13.24
C MET A 39 -17.83 14.59 13.61
N SER A 40 -17.43 14.98 14.82
CA SER A 40 -17.41 16.38 15.25
C SER A 40 -16.45 17.25 14.43
N LEU A 41 -15.29 16.68 14.05
CA LEU A 41 -14.32 17.37 13.20
C LEU A 41 -14.89 17.59 11.78
N PHE A 42 -15.54 16.58 11.19
CA PHE A 42 -16.16 16.77 9.88
C PHE A 42 -17.36 17.73 9.94
N ALA A 43 -18.15 17.69 11.02
CA ALA A 43 -19.29 18.60 11.19
C ALA A 43 -18.87 20.07 11.37
N SER A 44 -17.63 20.33 11.77
CA SER A 44 -17.09 21.70 11.88
C SER A 44 -16.69 22.31 10.52
N ARG A 45 -16.74 21.54 9.44
CA ARG A 45 -16.38 21.99 8.10
C ARG A 45 -17.63 22.25 7.26
N PRO A 46 -17.64 23.31 6.42
CA PRO A 46 -18.74 23.57 5.51
C PRO A 46 -18.81 22.60 4.34
N GLU A 47 -17.68 21.99 3.96
CA GLU A 47 -17.59 21.07 2.85
C GLU A 47 -18.05 19.67 3.24
N SER A 48 -18.56 18.91 2.29
CA SER A 48 -18.89 17.50 2.50
C SER A 48 -17.62 16.69 2.78
N ARG A 49 -17.78 15.60 3.54
CA ARG A 49 -16.69 14.66 3.80
C ARG A 49 -16.05 14.15 2.49
N ALA A 50 -16.85 13.83 1.49
CA ALA A 50 -16.37 13.36 0.19
C ALA A 50 -15.49 14.41 -0.49
N SER A 51 -15.94 15.66 -0.53
CA SER A 51 -15.21 16.78 -1.11
C SER A 51 -13.88 17.05 -0.40
N LEU A 52 -13.86 16.98 0.94
CA LEU A 52 -12.63 17.13 1.73
C LEU A 52 -11.60 16.05 1.41
N PHE A 53 -12.05 14.78 1.33
CA PHE A 53 -11.18 13.67 0.97
C PHE A 53 -10.66 13.80 -0.46
N GLU A 54 -11.52 14.12 -1.42
CA GLU A 54 -11.13 14.31 -2.82
C GLU A 54 -10.08 15.43 -2.96
N ALA A 55 -10.29 16.57 -2.32
CA ALA A 55 -9.34 17.67 -2.33
C ALA A 55 -7.99 17.30 -1.72
N ALA A 56 -8.00 16.57 -0.59
CA ALA A 56 -6.76 16.11 0.05
C ALA A 56 -6.01 15.08 -0.80
N MET A 57 -6.70 14.10 -1.37
CA MET A 57 -6.10 13.12 -2.29
C MET A 57 -5.56 13.78 -3.55
N THR A 58 -6.27 14.76 -4.12
CA THR A 58 -5.81 15.54 -5.28
C THR A 58 -4.46 16.21 -4.99
N ARG A 59 -4.31 16.87 -3.84
CA ARG A 59 -3.03 17.47 -3.43
C ARG A 59 -1.93 16.43 -3.27
N GLN A 60 -2.20 15.33 -2.55
CA GLN A 60 -1.21 14.27 -2.32
C GLN A 60 -0.75 13.63 -3.64
N TYR A 61 -1.66 13.34 -4.56
CA TYR A 61 -1.29 12.77 -5.86
C TYR A 61 -0.53 13.78 -6.72
N ALA A 62 -0.90 15.07 -6.71
CA ALA A 62 -0.15 16.10 -7.44
C ALA A 62 1.30 16.19 -6.94
N GLU A 63 1.52 16.15 -5.62
CA GLU A 63 2.86 16.14 -5.03
C GLU A 63 3.63 14.86 -5.37
N LEU A 64 3.01 13.70 -5.18
CA LEU A 64 3.63 12.39 -5.43
C LEU A 64 4.05 12.27 -6.90
N PHE A 65 3.12 12.42 -7.83
CA PHE A 65 3.40 12.27 -9.26
C PHE A 65 4.30 13.39 -9.79
N GLY A 66 4.25 14.59 -9.17
CA GLY A 66 5.19 15.68 -9.45
C GLY A 66 6.64 15.30 -9.13
N ALA A 67 6.86 14.58 -8.02
CA ALA A 67 8.17 14.19 -7.53
C ALA A 67 8.71 12.88 -8.15
N LEU A 68 7.84 12.04 -8.71
CA LEU A 68 8.28 10.77 -9.33
C LEU A 68 9.16 11.03 -10.56
N PRO A 69 10.29 10.27 -10.68
CA PRO A 69 11.14 10.34 -11.87
C PRO A 69 10.44 9.75 -13.09
N GLU A 70 11.00 9.98 -14.27
CA GLU A 70 10.62 9.31 -15.52
C GLU A 70 11.84 8.60 -16.11
N PRO A 71 11.73 7.31 -16.52
CA PRO A 71 10.53 6.49 -16.42
C PRO A 71 10.23 6.02 -14.98
N ALA A 72 8.97 5.75 -14.68
CA ALA A 72 8.53 5.11 -13.44
C ALA A 72 7.48 4.03 -13.73
N TYR A 73 7.62 2.88 -13.08
CA TYR A 73 6.70 1.74 -13.17
C TYR A 73 5.95 1.61 -11.85
N LEU A 74 4.63 1.68 -11.90
CA LEU A 74 3.77 1.91 -10.76
C LEU A 74 2.67 0.86 -10.66
N THR A 75 2.34 0.46 -9.45
CA THR A 75 1.12 -0.32 -9.16
C THR A 75 0.41 0.25 -7.94
N TYR A 76 -0.83 -0.14 -7.74
CA TYR A 76 -1.69 0.42 -6.69
C TYR A 76 -1.52 -0.25 -5.34
N GLY A 77 -1.63 0.52 -4.25
CA GLY A 77 -1.88 0.00 -2.92
C GLY A 77 -3.38 -0.08 -2.59
N ASN A 78 -3.70 -0.54 -1.39
CA ASN A 78 -5.08 -0.70 -0.91
C ASN A 78 -5.81 0.64 -0.66
N VAL A 79 -5.08 1.70 -0.35
CA VAL A 79 -5.64 3.04 -0.08
C VAL A 79 -5.71 3.92 -1.33
N ASP A 80 -5.14 3.47 -2.45
CA ASP A 80 -5.17 4.22 -3.69
C ASP A 80 -6.56 4.25 -4.33
N VAL A 81 -6.80 5.29 -5.10
CA VAL A 81 -8.00 5.45 -5.93
C VAL A 81 -7.58 5.44 -7.40
N PRO A 82 -7.55 4.27 -8.06
CA PRO A 82 -7.01 4.10 -9.42
C PRO A 82 -7.57 5.11 -10.42
N ALA A 83 -8.88 5.36 -10.37
CA ALA A 83 -9.57 6.31 -11.27
C ALA A 83 -9.06 7.76 -11.17
N MET A 84 -8.36 8.12 -10.08
CA MET A 84 -7.77 9.45 -9.94
C MET A 84 -6.37 9.56 -10.57
N TRP A 85 -5.64 8.45 -10.70
CA TRP A 85 -4.23 8.46 -11.11
C TRP A 85 -4.00 9.01 -12.51
N GLU A 86 -4.89 8.71 -13.46
CA GLU A 86 -4.82 9.21 -14.85
C GLU A 86 -4.68 10.74 -14.95
N ARG A 87 -5.20 11.46 -13.96
CA ARG A 87 -5.15 12.94 -13.90
C ARG A 87 -3.75 13.47 -13.57
N PHE A 88 -2.85 12.63 -13.05
CA PHE A 88 -1.55 13.02 -12.50
C PHE A 88 -0.38 12.32 -13.17
N THR A 89 -0.61 11.20 -13.88
CA THR A 89 0.44 10.47 -14.58
C THR A 89 1.06 11.30 -15.69
N LYS A 90 2.38 11.15 -15.85
CA LYS A 90 3.17 11.76 -16.94
C LYS A 90 3.40 10.71 -18.04
N PRO A 91 3.86 11.11 -19.24
CA PRO A 91 4.11 10.17 -20.35
C PRO A 91 5.07 9.04 -20.00
N GLY A 92 6.07 9.28 -19.13
CA GLY A 92 7.02 8.26 -18.67
C GLY A 92 6.53 7.44 -17.45
N HIS A 93 5.29 7.62 -17.01
CA HIS A 93 4.72 6.84 -15.91
C HIS A 93 3.91 5.65 -16.47
N HIS A 94 4.38 4.44 -16.20
CA HIS A 94 3.77 3.19 -16.62
C HIS A 94 3.01 2.57 -15.44
N VAL A 95 1.69 2.71 -15.45
CA VAL A 95 0.82 2.11 -14.41
C VAL A 95 0.45 0.70 -14.85
N ILE A 96 0.85 -0.30 -14.08
CA ILE A 96 0.66 -1.71 -14.41
C ILE A 96 0.00 -2.42 -13.22
N ASP A 97 -1.07 -3.18 -13.50
CA ASP A 97 -1.78 -3.97 -12.51
C ASP A 97 -2.31 -5.26 -13.15
N GLY A 98 -1.70 -6.38 -12.83
CA GLY A 98 -1.93 -7.67 -13.46
C GLY A 98 -1.20 -7.81 -14.82
N GLY A 99 -0.03 -7.19 -14.96
CA GLY A 99 0.77 -7.22 -16.18
C GLY A 99 2.27 -7.19 -15.89
N THR A 100 3.08 -7.09 -16.96
CA THR A 100 4.53 -7.15 -16.91
C THR A 100 5.20 -5.98 -17.62
N ALA A 101 6.48 -5.74 -17.28
CA ALA A 101 7.39 -4.86 -18.00
C ALA A 101 8.79 -5.47 -18.07
N GLU A 102 9.49 -5.24 -19.19
CA GLU A 102 10.90 -5.61 -19.36
C GLU A 102 11.79 -4.43 -18.95
N LEU A 103 12.71 -4.64 -17.99
CA LEU A 103 13.63 -3.64 -17.50
C LEU A 103 15.03 -4.25 -17.43
N ASP A 104 15.96 -3.73 -18.23
CA ASP A 104 17.36 -4.17 -18.27
C ASP A 104 17.53 -5.71 -18.46
N GLY A 105 16.65 -6.31 -19.27
CA GLY A 105 16.66 -7.75 -19.56
C GLY A 105 16.03 -8.63 -18.46
N TRP A 106 15.36 -8.02 -17.50
CA TRP A 106 14.59 -8.71 -16.46
C TRP A 106 13.10 -8.46 -16.65
N THR A 107 12.30 -9.51 -16.46
CA THR A 107 10.84 -9.40 -16.48
C THR A 107 10.32 -9.05 -15.11
N PHE A 108 9.65 -7.91 -15.00
CA PHE A 108 8.96 -7.45 -13.78
C PHE A 108 7.46 -7.67 -13.92
N GLY A 109 6.84 -8.33 -12.93
CA GLY A 109 5.39 -8.47 -12.83
C GLY A 109 4.83 -7.54 -11.76
N PHE A 110 3.64 -6.97 -12.00
CA PHE A 110 3.03 -6.00 -11.09
C PHE A 110 1.60 -6.42 -10.74
N VAL A 111 1.31 -6.51 -9.43
CA VAL A 111 -0.05 -6.77 -8.93
C VAL A 111 -0.35 -5.85 -7.76
N GLY A 112 -1.24 -4.91 -7.99
CA GLY A 112 -1.71 -3.95 -7.01
C GLY A 112 -2.92 -4.42 -6.20
N ALA A 113 -3.49 -3.46 -5.48
CA ALA A 113 -4.60 -3.59 -4.56
C ALA A 113 -4.25 -4.20 -3.20
N GLY A 114 -5.20 -4.10 -2.26
CA GLY A 114 -5.21 -4.79 -0.99
C GLY A 114 -6.21 -5.93 -0.96
N LEU A 115 -6.13 -6.78 0.04
CA LEU A 115 -7.14 -7.82 0.28
C LEU A 115 -8.30 -7.28 1.12
N LYS A 116 -9.53 -7.68 0.79
CA LYS A 116 -10.75 -7.29 1.53
C LYS A 116 -10.55 -7.39 3.03
N SER A 117 -10.80 -6.30 3.72
CA SER A 117 -10.58 -6.15 5.16
C SER A 117 -11.77 -5.49 5.85
N ALA A 118 -11.77 -5.47 7.20
CA ALA A 118 -12.77 -4.72 7.96
C ALA A 118 -12.64 -3.19 7.76
N TYR A 119 -11.52 -2.72 7.23
CA TYR A 119 -11.27 -1.30 6.99
C TYR A 119 -11.95 -0.76 5.74
N ARG A 120 -12.24 -1.63 4.75
CA ARG A 120 -12.90 -1.26 3.49
C ARG A 120 -12.20 -0.07 2.82
N THR A 121 -10.90 -0.22 2.60
CA THR A 121 -10.12 0.79 1.88
C THR A 121 -10.51 0.84 0.41
N PRO A 122 -10.27 1.95 -0.31
CA PRO A 122 -10.82 2.17 -1.66
C PRO A 122 -10.46 1.09 -2.68
N ASN A 123 -9.29 0.47 -2.57
CA ASN A 123 -8.80 -0.50 -3.54
C ASN A 123 -8.51 -1.86 -2.88
N GLU A 124 -9.58 -2.55 -2.48
CA GLU A 124 -9.52 -3.90 -1.93
C GLU A 124 -10.25 -4.90 -2.84
N ILE A 125 -9.60 -6.03 -3.12
CA ILE A 125 -10.12 -7.14 -3.92
C ILE A 125 -10.14 -8.43 -3.11
N SER A 126 -10.82 -9.45 -3.59
CA SER A 126 -10.80 -10.77 -2.97
C SER A 126 -9.48 -11.50 -3.21
N GLU A 127 -9.21 -12.54 -2.43
CA GLU A 127 -8.03 -13.40 -2.63
C GLU A 127 -8.08 -14.11 -4.00
N GLU A 128 -9.28 -14.44 -4.48
CA GLU A 128 -9.49 -15.07 -5.80
C GLU A 128 -9.19 -14.08 -6.94
N GLU A 129 -9.64 -12.83 -6.82
CA GLU A 129 -9.32 -11.77 -7.79
C GLU A 129 -7.81 -11.47 -7.79
N PHE A 130 -7.18 -11.47 -6.62
CA PHE A 130 -5.74 -11.28 -6.50
C PHE A 130 -4.96 -12.44 -7.14
N ARG A 131 -5.40 -13.70 -6.92
CA ARG A 131 -4.85 -14.89 -7.57
C ARG A 131 -4.96 -14.81 -9.09
N ALA A 132 -6.11 -14.42 -9.62
CA ALA A 132 -6.31 -14.28 -11.06
C ALA A 132 -5.34 -13.27 -11.69
N LYS A 133 -5.06 -12.14 -11.01
CA LYS A 133 -4.03 -11.19 -11.46
C LYS A 133 -2.62 -11.79 -11.44
N LEU A 134 -2.26 -12.53 -10.39
CA LEU A 134 -0.97 -13.22 -10.32
C LEU A 134 -0.80 -14.25 -11.44
N GLU A 135 -1.85 -15.01 -11.74
CA GLU A 135 -1.86 -15.98 -12.84
C GLU A 135 -1.74 -15.31 -14.21
N ALA A 136 -2.36 -14.14 -14.39
CA ALA A 136 -2.22 -13.33 -15.61
C ALA A 136 -0.79 -12.78 -15.82
N VAL A 137 -0.09 -12.46 -14.74
CA VAL A 137 1.33 -12.06 -14.79
C VAL A 137 2.23 -13.22 -15.22
N GLY A 138 1.97 -14.44 -14.73
CA GLY A 138 2.76 -15.63 -15.08
C GLY A 138 4.13 -15.66 -14.41
N GLU A 139 5.11 -16.28 -15.10
CA GLU A 139 6.49 -16.40 -14.62
C GLU A 139 7.28 -15.11 -14.89
N VAL A 140 7.95 -14.60 -13.88
CA VAL A 140 8.73 -13.35 -13.92
C VAL A 140 10.00 -13.46 -13.07
N ASP A 141 10.99 -12.62 -13.32
CA ASP A 141 12.20 -12.53 -12.49
C ASP A 141 11.93 -11.80 -11.18
N VAL A 142 11.15 -10.73 -11.25
CA VAL A 142 10.81 -9.88 -10.11
C VAL A 142 9.30 -9.70 -10.04
N LEU A 143 8.69 -10.13 -8.94
CA LEU A 143 7.26 -9.95 -8.69
C LEU A 143 7.04 -8.81 -7.71
N CYS A 144 6.47 -7.72 -8.19
CA CYS A 144 6.13 -6.51 -7.42
C CYS A 144 4.66 -6.52 -7.04
N THR A 145 4.37 -6.57 -5.74
CA THR A 145 2.99 -6.56 -5.24
C THR A 145 2.82 -5.49 -4.17
N HIS A 146 1.58 -5.06 -3.90
CA HIS A 146 1.35 -4.24 -2.71
C HIS A 146 1.30 -5.10 -1.46
N ILE A 147 0.55 -6.20 -1.48
CA ILE A 147 0.35 -7.12 -0.36
C ILE A 147 1.54 -8.08 -0.26
N PRO A 148 2.06 -8.37 0.95
CA PRO A 148 3.07 -9.40 1.17
C PRO A 148 2.50 -10.81 1.07
N PRO A 149 3.35 -11.85 0.83
CA PRO A 149 2.94 -13.25 0.97
C PRO A 149 2.56 -13.55 2.43
N ALA A 150 1.69 -14.55 2.62
CA ALA A 150 1.18 -14.95 3.94
C ALA A 150 2.25 -15.63 4.80
N ILE A 151 3.26 -14.88 5.24
CA ILE A 151 4.36 -15.29 6.10
C ILE A 151 4.30 -14.47 7.40
N PRO A 152 4.15 -15.08 8.58
CA PRO A 152 3.88 -14.36 9.83
C PRO A 152 4.85 -13.22 10.14
N GLU A 153 6.14 -13.40 9.91
CA GLU A 153 7.18 -12.42 10.22
C GLU A 153 7.10 -11.18 9.30
N LEU A 154 6.56 -11.34 8.10
CA LEU A 154 6.32 -10.24 7.15
C LEU A 154 5.02 -9.50 7.43
N LEU A 155 4.09 -10.14 8.16
CA LEU A 155 2.75 -9.63 8.42
C LEU A 155 2.60 -8.93 9.77
N TYR A 156 3.44 -9.27 10.77
CA TYR A 156 3.33 -8.66 12.09
C TYR A 156 3.92 -7.27 12.09
N ASP A 157 3.05 -6.25 12.22
CA ASP A 157 3.48 -4.87 12.40
C ASP A 157 3.87 -4.61 13.85
N THR A 158 5.13 -4.26 14.09
CA THR A 158 5.72 -4.09 15.43
C THR A 158 5.25 -2.83 16.13
N VAL A 159 4.84 -1.79 15.39
CA VAL A 159 4.32 -0.53 15.93
C VAL A 159 2.82 -0.63 16.16
N ALA A 160 2.07 -1.11 15.18
CA ALA A 160 0.64 -1.34 15.33
C ALA A 160 0.31 -2.54 16.25
N ARG A 161 1.30 -3.41 16.55
CA ARG A 161 1.22 -4.61 17.40
C ARG A 161 0.09 -5.54 16.98
N ARG A 162 -0.02 -5.79 15.69
CA ARG A 162 -1.05 -6.66 15.12
C ARG A 162 -0.57 -7.33 13.85
N MET A 163 -1.26 -8.42 13.48
CA MET A 163 -1.10 -9.06 12.19
C MET A 163 -1.87 -8.26 11.13
N GLU A 164 -1.21 -7.92 10.04
CA GLU A 164 -1.83 -7.43 8.83
C GLU A 164 -2.17 -8.58 7.88
N LYS A 165 -2.96 -8.30 6.84
CA LYS A 165 -3.29 -9.32 5.85
C LYS A 165 -2.12 -9.55 4.88
N GLY A 166 -1.88 -10.82 4.57
CA GLY A 166 -1.01 -11.25 3.49
C GLY A 166 -1.74 -12.24 2.60
N SER A 167 -1.25 -12.44 1.39
CA SER A 167 -1.86 -13.32 0.41
C SER A 167 -1.28 -14.74 0.46
N VAL A 168 -2.16 -15.71 0.63
CA VAL A 168 -1.85 -17.14 0.48
C VAL A 168 -1.58 -17.45 -1.01
N ALA A 169 -2.38 -16.86 -1.91
CA ALA A 169 -2.20 -17.03 -3.35
C ALA A 169 -0.80 -16.56 -3.80
N LEU A 170 -0.32 -15.42 -3.27
CA LEU A 170 1.04 -14.94 -3.57
C LEU A 170 2.11 -15.93 -3.06
N LEU A 171 1.95 -16.47 -1.85
CA LEU A 171 2.87 -17.45 -1.31
C LEU A 171 2.92 -18.71 -2.17
N ASP A 172 1.76 -19.20 -2.65
CA ASP A 172 1.65 -20.35 -3.54
C ASP A 172 2.36 -20.08 -4.89
N VAL A 173 2.11 -18.91 -5.49
CA VAL A 173 2.74 -18.50 -6.76
C VAL A 173 4.26 -18.39 -6.59
N ILE A 174 4.76 -17.76 -5.52
CA ILE A 174 6.20 -17.70 -5.24
C ILE A 174 6.83 -19.10 -5.17
N LYS A 175 6.16 -20.06 -4.51
CA LYS A 175 6.65 -21.45 -4.43
C LYS A 175 6.66 -22.16 -5.76
N ALA A 176 5.67 -21.89 -6.62
CA ALA A 176 5.50 -22.54 -7.92
C ALA A 176 6.45 -21.93 -8.96
N THR A 177 6.46 -20.61 -9.15
CA THR A 177 7.19 -19.91 -10.23
C THR A 177 8.61 -19.51 -9.84
N ARG A 178 8.90 -19.39 -8.55
CA ARG A 178 10.22 -19.10 -7.96
C ARG A 178 10.88 -17.86 -8.57
N PRO A 179 10.21 -16.69 -8.60
CA PRO A 179 10.85 -15.45 -9.02
C PRO A 179 12.12 -15.21 -8.18
N ARG A 180 13.11 -14.54 -8.72
CA ARG A 180 14.31 -14.22 -7.95
C ARG A 180 14.00 -13.31 -6.79
N TYR A 181 13.13 -12.32 -7.01
CA TYR A 181 12.66 -11.39 -5.99
C TYR A 181 11.14 -11.31 -5.95
N SER A 182 10.58 -11.25 -4.75
CA SER A 182 9.21 -10.80 -4.49
C SER A 182 9.28 -9.54 -3.65
N ILE A 183 8.85 -8.41 -4.20
CA ILE A 183 8.97 -7.07 -3.60
C ILE A 183 7.58 -6.56 -3.26
N PHE A 184 7.39 -6.09 -2.03
CA PHE A 184 6.08 -5.63 -1.55
C PHE A 184 6.20 -4.56 -0.47
N GLY A 185 5.07 -3.93 -0.13
CA GLY A 185 4.93 -2.95 0.94
C GLY A 185 3.89 -3.36 1.97
N HIS A 186 2.84 -2.56 2.12
CA HIS A 186 1.64 -2.75 2.94
C HIS A 186 1.90 -2.74 4.46
N VAL A 187 2.76 -3.61 4.97
CA VAL A 187 3.13 -3.63 6.40
C VAL A 187 4.27 -2.64 6.61
N HIS A 188 4.02 -1.59 7.37
CA HIS A 188 4.95 -0.46 7.48
C HIS A 188 6.18 -0.78 8.32
N GLN A 189 6.00 -1.47 9.45
CA GLN A 189 7.08 -1.88 10.35
C GLN A 189 7.01 -3.38 10.63
N PRO A 190 7.26 -4.24 9.61
CA PRO A 190 7.19 -5.69 9.79
C PRO A 190 8.26 -6.20 10.76
N LEU A 191 7.98 -7.31 11.44
CA LEU A 191 8.94 -7.98 12.31
C LEU A 191 10.21 -8.38 11.55
N ALA A 192 10.06 -8.87 10.31
CA ALA A 192 11.14 -9.09 9.38
C ALA A 192 10.89 -8.32 8.06
N ARG A 193 11.87 -7.57 7.58
CA ARG A 193 11.79 -6.90 6.27
C ARG A 193 12.23 -7.78 5.12
N ARG A 194 12.88 -8.91 5.43
CA ARG A 194 13.47 -9.81 4.44
C ARG A 194 13.34 -11.25 4.94
N THR A 195 12.90 -12.13 4.04
CA THR A 195 12.89 -13.58 4.28
C THR A 195 13.09 -14.32 2.96
N ARG A 196 13.24 -15.64 3.00
CA ARG A 196 13.35 -16.47 1.79
C ARG A 196 12.26 -17.52 1.74
N VAL A 197 11.72 -17.74 0.54
CA VAL A 197 10.82 -18.82 0.21
C VAL A 197 11.49 -19.65 -0.90
N GLY A 198 12.13 -20.75 -0.50
CA GLY A 198 12.98 -21.49 -1.44
C GLY A 198 14.13 -20.63 -1.96
N ALA A 199 14.22 -20.46 -3.28
CA ALA A 199 15.21 -19.60 -3.93
C ALA A 199 14.81 -18.12 -3.97
N THR A 200 13.53 -17.80 -3.79
CA THR A 200 13.00 -16.44 -3.89
C THR A 200 13.34 -15.63 -2.65
N GLU A 201 13.87 -14.44 -2.87
CA GLU A 201 14.07 -13.44 -1.85
C GLU A 201 12.84 -12.53 -1.74
N CYS A 202 12.19 -12.54 -0.57
CA CYS A 202 10.99 -11.76 -0.26
C CYS A 202 11.39 -10.49 0.50
N LEU A 203 11.06 -9.30 -0.04
CA LEU A 203 11.54 -8.00 0.42
C LEU A 203 10.37 -7.05 0.68
N ASN A 204 10.22 -6.59 1.93
CA ASN A 204 9.37 -5.46 2.25
C ASN A 204 10.17 -4.16 2.06
N VAL A 205 9.72 -3.30 1.15
CA VAL A 205 10.42 -2.03 0.82
C VAL A 205 10.24 -0.94 1.87
N GLY A 206 9.47 -1.20 2.91
CA GLY A 206 9.24 -0.28 4.01
C GLY A 206 8.20 0.80 3.69
N HIS A 207 8.22 1.86 4.49
CA HIS A 207 7.29 2.97 4.41
C HIS A 207 8.04 4.27 4.08
N PHE A 208 8.13 4.58 2.78
CA PHE A 208 8.87 5.73 2.28
C PHE A 208 8.41 7.06 2.91
N ARG A 209 7.10 7.26 3.07
CA ARG A 209 6.55 8.49 3.66
C ARG A 209 7.06 8.75 5.09
N ALA A 210 7.31 7.70 5.87
CA ALA A 210 7.82 7.84 7.23
C ALA A 210 9.34 8.02 7.29
N THR A 211 10.07 7.51 6.30
CA THR A 211 11.54 7.47 6.33
C THR A 211 12.19 8.52 5.44
N GLY A 212 11.50 8.98 4.39
CA GLY A 212 12.07 9.81 3.33
C GLY A 212 13.17 9.13 2.51
N ALA A 213 13.41 7.83 2.74
CA ALA A 213 14.48 7.06 2.10
C ALA A 213 13.89 5.94 1.24
N PRO A 214 14.16 5.91 -0.08
CA PRO A 214 13.72 4.84 -0.95
C PRO A 214 14.47 3.54 -0.63
N PHE A 215 13.79 2.40 -0.82
CA PHE A 215 14.47 1.12 -0.85
C PHE A 215 15.23 0.99 -2.17
N VAL A 216 16.50 0.60 -2.10
CA VAL A 216 17.35 0.42 -3.28
C VAL A 216 17.71 -1.04 -3.40
N LEU A 217 17.26 -1.68 -4.49
CA LEU A 217 17.68 -3.01 -4.89
C LEU A 217 18.68 -2.88 -6.04
N LYS A 218 19.77 -3.63 -5.94
CA LYS A 218 20.74 -3.81 -7.04
C LYS A 218 20.70 -5.27 -7.47
N TRP A 219 20.48 -5.54 -8.74
CA TRP A 219 20.42 -6.86 -9.36
C TRP A 219 21.45 -7.04 -10.47
#